data_96a2b94e1f43744e833ed7dd5e8ff755
#
_entry.id   96a2b94e1f43744e833ed7dd5e8ff755
#
_cell.length_a   1.000
_cell.length_b   1.000
_cell.length_c   1.000
_cell.angle_alpha   90.00
_cell.angle_beta   90.00
_cell.angle_gamma   90.00
#
_symmetry.space_group_name_H-M   'P 1'
#
loop_
_entity.id
_entity.type
_entity.pdbx_description
1 polymer ?
#
loop_
_entity_poly.entity_id
_entity_poly.type
_entity_poly.pdbx_seq_one_letter_code
_entity_poly.pdbx_strand_id
1 'polypeptide(L)'
;MADNDDVDMFSKLTNDLVTVIISYLPFKEAARTSILSRRWRHIWLSTKKIEFLESFFVRDDDNEETKQLHRSHFINFVHQWIGQYNATIVKTFRLVISRPVNFLVQNCISFAIARDVKELALDFHDPLWPEHGSENHEAVFDLPMHVYGHVGLESLELFSCNINASRFNNFIALKELSLGWIQLSVQSIRELLVQCPFLESLSLKKCWEIEYLDITVPNLRLKRLVIDKCDFNQYRYEIAAPNLRFWKYSGTEGMFRVERQNFLTEVELDFALQPDFDEEIGEFLYELLRQLEIVRVLTVCSFLLQVIPHAEEPFGMTVPLEVKHLILNAGMHPHEYYGINFMLKSCPSLQTLTINIGPGRRFPNYRPPFELDPEKCWTKNIVLYPCVTSSLRVVNVRGFKGTMTEARFLNYLIFFGNVLQELNLYLSDEVDENGANRETYLGRAQRMQQFKRASVNLSISIY
;
A
#
# COMPACT_ATOMS: atom_id res chain seq x y z
N MET A 1 33.89 -43.59 23.21
CA MET A 1 32.49 -43.16 23.05
C MET A 1 32.41 -41.81 23.74
N ALA A 2 32.47 -40.75 22.99
CA ALA A 2 32.29 -39.41 23.54
C ALA A 2 30.77 -39.13 23.47
N ASP A 3 30.13 -39.01 24.64
CA ASP A 3 28.80 -38.46 24.74
C ASP A 3 28.82 -37.04 24.17
N ASN A 4 28.28 -36.86 22.97
CA ASN A 4 27.89 -35.58 22.44
C ASN A 4 26.63 -35.20 23.21
N ASP A 5 26.81 -34.58 24.40
CA ASP A 5 25.75 -33.84 25.05
C ASP A 5 25.33 -32.70 24.08
N ASP A 6 24.26 -32.94 23.33
CA ASP A 6 23.54 -31.92 22.58
C ASP A 6 22.99 -30.91 23.62
N VAL A 7 23.83 -29.97 23.98
CA VAL A 7 23.53 -29.01 25.02
C VAL A 7 22.50 -28.04 24.44
N ASP A 8 21.23 -28.24 24.83
CA ASP A 8 20.16 -27.29 24.51
C ASP A 8 20.52 -25.86 24.98
N MET A 9 21.01 -25.08 24.02
CA MET A 9 21.46 -23.71 24.25
C MET A 9 20.34 -22.81 24.80
N PHE A 10 19.08 -23.09 24.43
CA PHE A 10 17.93 -22.32 24.93
C PHE A 10 17.63 -22.60 26.40
N SER A 11 17.91 -23.77 26.90
CA SER A 11 17.73 -24.10 28.32
C SER A 11 18.67 -23.31 29.24
N LYS A 12 19.78 -22.80 28.71
CA LYS A 12 20.77 -21.99 29.46
C LYS A 12 20.42 -20.50 29.52
N LEU A 13 19.52 -20.01 28.67
CA LEU A 13 19.12 -18.61 28.65
C LEU A 13 18.29 -18.27 29.91
N THR A 14 18.44 -17.05 30.43
CA THR A 14 17.54 -16.55 31.49
C THR A 14 16.13 -16.28 30.92
N ASN A 15 15.10 -16.26 31.78
CA ASN A 15 13.73 -15.97 31.32
C ASN A 15 13.63 -14.61 30.64
N ASP A 16 14.39 -13.61 31.11
CA ASP A 16 14.41 -12.27 30.50
C ASP A 16 14.92 -12.32 29.07
N LEU A 17 16.00 -13.04 28.79
CA LEU A 17 16.52 -13.23 27.43
C LEU A 17 15.52 -13.97 26.54
N VAL A 18 14.89 -15.04 27.07
CA VAL A 18 13.86 -15.77 26.32
C VAL A 18 12.66 -14.87 26.02
N THR A 19 12.22 -14.04 26.97
CA THR A 19 11.16 -13.05 26.76
C THR A 19 11.52 -12.04 25.65
N VAL A 20 12.78 -11.59 25.62
CA VAL A 20 13.25 -10.70 24.54
C VAL A 20 13.20 -11.42 23.20
N ILE A 21 13.68 -12.66 23.10
CA ILE A 21 13.63 -13.47 21.87
C ILE A 21 12.18 -13.64 21.38
N ILE A 22 11.27 -14.02 22.29
CA ILE A 22 9.86 -14.22 21.97
C ILE A 22 9.21 -12.90 21.50
N SER A 23 9.63 -11.75 22.04
CA SER A 23 9.08 -10.46 21.66
C SER A 23 9.33 -10.08 20.19
N TYR A 24 10.27 -10.72 19.50
CA TYR A 24 10.49 -10.57 18.07
C TYR A 24 9.57 -11.44 17.21
N LEU A 25 8.93 -12.45 17.80
CA LEU A 25 8.00 -13.30 17.08
C LEU A 25 6.62 -12.62 16.92
N PRO A 26 5.89 -12.90 15.82
CA PRO A 26 4.47 -12.62 15.77
C PRO A 26 3.74 -13.25 16.96
N PHE A 27 2.70 -12.60 17.49
CA PHE A 27 2.00 -13.04 18.70
C PHE A 27 1.55 -14.51 18.65
N LYS A 28 1.03 -14.96 17.50
CA LYS A 28 0.64 -16.37 17.27
C LYS A 28 1.82 -17.33 17.40
N GLU A 29 2.97 -16.98 16.85
CA GLU A 29 4.18 -17.81 16.93
C GLU A 29 4.76 -17.78 18.35
N ALA A 30 4.70 -16.62 19.03
CA ALA A 30 5.04 -16.53 20.45
C ALA A 30 4.17 -17.49 21.29
N ALA A 31 2.87 -17.53 21.06
CA ALA A 31 1.97 -18.47 21.72
C ALA A 31 2.32 -19.93 21.43
N ARG A 32 2.71 -20.26 20.19
CA ARG A 32 3.14 -21.62 19.81
C ARG A 32 4.39 -22.10 20.56
N THR A 33 5.25 -21.20 20.99
CA THR A 33 6.44 -21.59 21.79
C THR A 33 6.06 -22.26 23.12
N SER A 34 4.82 -22.06 23.60
CA SER A 34 4.31 -22.69 24.80
C SER A 34 4.34 -24.23 24.80
N ILE A 35 4.40 -24.85 23.61
CA ILE A 35 4.48 -26.32 23.46
C ILE A 35 5.90 -26.86 23.64
N LEU A 36 6.93 -26.01 23.55
CA LEU A 36 8.34 -26.45 23.55
C LEU A 36 8.76 -27.05 24.89
N SER A 37 8.33 -26.44 26.01
CA SER A 37 8.59 -26.98 27.34
C SER A 37 7.69 -26.34 28.41
N ARG A 38 7.70 -26.93 29.63
CA ARG A 38 6.98 -26.36 30.79
C ARG A 38 7.44 -24.94 31.11
N ARG A 39 8.72 -24.63 30.89
CA ARG A 39 9.31 -23.30 31.11
C ARG A 39 8.73 -22.28 30.12
N TRP A 40 8.57 -22.62 28.84
CA TRP A 40 8.08 -21.74 27.78
C TRP A 40 6.57 -21.50 27.87
N ARG A 41 5.83 -22.37 28.57
CA ARG A 41 4.37 -22.33 28.66
C ARG A 41 3.78 -20.97 29.03
N HIS A 42 4.48 -20.19 29.86
CA HIS A 42 3.98 -18.93 30.39
C HIS A 42 4.80 -17.70 29.99
N ILE A 43 5.95 -17.88 29.33
CA ILE A 43 6.82 -16.75 28.97
C ILE A 43 6.15 -15.83 27.97
N TRP A 44 5.41 -16.38 26.99
CA TRP A 44 4.67 -15.61 26.01
C TRP A 44 3.56 -14.73 26.62
N LEU A 45 3.08 -15.01 27.82
CA LEU A 45 2.17 -14.15 28.59
C LEU A 45 2.82 -12.85 29.07
N SER A 46 4.12 -12.71 28.91
CA SER A 46 4.87 -11.49 29.23
C SER A 46 5.32 -10.70 28.01
N THR A 47 4.87 -11.09 26.79
CA THR A 47 5.21 -10.39 25.56
C THR A 47 4.67 -8.96 25.59
N LYS A 48 5.48 -8.02 25.11
CA LYS A 48 5.09 -6.60 25.02
C LYS A 48 4.27 -6.27 23.77
N LYS A 49 4.17 -7.21 22.83
CA LYS A 49 3.40 -7.11 21.60
C LYS A 49 2.22 -8.08 21.66
N ILE A 50 1.02 -7.56 21.66
CA ILE A 50 -0.23 -8.31 21.81
C ILE A 50 -1.09 -8.08 20.59
N GLU A 51 -1.51 -9.16 19.94
CA GLU A 51 -2.33 -9.13 18.74
C GLU A 51 -3.48 -10.14 18.88
N PHE A 52 -4.68 -9.66 19.06
CA PHE A 52 -5.89 -10.47 19.07
C PHE A 52 -6.59 -10.33 17.72
N LEU A 53 -6.48 -11.35 16.87
CA LEU A 53 -7.05 -11.38 15.54
C LEU A 53 -8.15 -12.44 15.48
N GLU A 54 -9.40 -12.04 15.23
CA GLU A 54 -10.54 -12.93 15.09
C GLU A 54 -10.30 -14.00 14.02
N SER A 55 -9.60 -13.64 12.92
CA SER A 55 -9.26 -14.53 11.82
C SER A 55 -8.40 -15.76 12.20
N PHE A 56 -7.83 -15.79 13.42
CA PHE A 56 -7.16 -16.98 13.92
C PHE A 56 -8.13 -18.05 14.41
N PHE A 57 -9.37 -17.69 14.65
CA PHE A 57 -10.44 -18.56 15.16
C PHE A 57 -11.53 -18.77 14.13
N VAL A 58 -11.95 -17.72 13.44
CA VAL A 58 -13.05 -17.72 12.48
C VAL A 58 -12.48 -17.76 11.07
N ARG A 59 -12.95 -18.68 10.24
CA ARG A 59 -12.58 -18.80 8.83
C ARG A 59 -13.69 -18.28 7.93
N ASP A 60 -13.32 -17.77 6.77
CA ASP A 60 -14.29 -17.22 5.82
C ASP A 60 -15.24 -18.28 5.26
N ASP A 61 -14.78 -19.52 5.12
CA ASP A 61 -15.51 -20.67 4.61
C ASP A 61 -16.44 -21.38 5.65
N ASP A 62 -16.34 -20.99 6.94
CA ASP A 62 -17.22 -21.52 7.98
C ASP A 62 -18.67 -21.06 7.76
N ASN A 63 -19.65 -21.91 8.10
CA ASN A 63 -21.06 -21.50 8.16
C ASN A 63 -21.33 -20.56 9.35
N GLU A 64 -22.44 -19.81 9.37
CA GLU A 64 -22.71 -18.80 10.38
C GLU A 64 -22.80 -19.35 11.82
N GLU A 65 -23.30 -20.58 12.02
CA GLU A 65 -23.34 -21.21 13.35
C GLU A 65 -21.91 -21.49 13.86
N THR A 66 -21.05 -22.03 13.00
CA THR A 66 -19.65 -22.30 13.31
C THR A 66 -18.88 -21.00 13.53
N LYS A 67 -19.11 -19.97 12.72
CA LYS A 67 -18.52 -18.64 12.92
C LYS A 67 -18.90 -18.08 14.28
N GLN A 68 -20.17 -18.17 14.68
CA GLN A 68 -20.63 -17.68 15.97
C GLN A 68 -20.00 -18.45 17.15
N LEU A 69 -19.86 -19.78 17.03
CA LEU A 69 -19.17 -20.61 18.02
C LEU A 69 -17.69 -20.21 18.13
N HIS A 70 -17.00 -20.07 17.01
CA HIS A 70 -15.57 -19.68 16.98
C HIS A 70 -15.36 -18.27 17.54
N ARG A 71 -16.27 -17.31 17.26
CA ARG A 71 -16.26 -15.97 17.91
C ARG A 71 -16.37 -16.08 19.42
N SER A 72 -17.27 -16.93 19.93
CA SER A 72 -17.40 -17.15 21.37
C SER A 72 -16.11 -17.71 21.97
N HIS A 73 -15.45 -18.63 21.28
CA HIS A 73 -14.14 -19.15 21.69
C HIS A 73 -13.06 -18.06 21.69
N PHE A 74 -13.04 -17.20 20.67
CA PHE A 74 -12.12 -16.07 20.60
C PHE A 74 -12.33 -15.10 21.76
N ILE A 75 -13.58 -14.71 22.05
CA ILE A 75 -13.93 -13.81 23.18
C ILE A 75 -13.46 -14.41 24.50
N ASN A 76 -13.74 -15.69 24.75
CA ASN A 76 -13.31 -16.39 25.96
C ASN A 76 -11.79 -16.47 26.07
N PHE A 77 -11.10 -16.74 24.95
CA PHE A 77 -9.64 -16.75 24.91
C PHE A 77 -9.05 -15.39 25.30
N VAL A 78 -9.52 -14.30 24.70
CA VAL A 78 -9.06 -12.93 24.98
C VAL A 78 -9.28 -12.61 26.47
N HIS A 79 -10.47 -12.89 26.99
CA HIS A 79 -10.79 -12.63 28.40
C HIS A 79 -9.87 -13.41 29.36
N GLN A 80 -9.67 -14.70 29.14
CA GLN A 80 -8.79 -15.53 29.98
C GLN A 80 -7.33 -15.07 29.85
N TRP A 81 -6.88 -14.72 28.66
CA TRP A 81 -5.50 -14.30 28.43
C TRP A 81 -5.19 -12.98 29.15
N ILE A 82 -6.08 -11.98 29.05
CA ILE A 82 -5.94 -10.70 29.77
C ILE A 82 -5.85 -10.94 31.26
N GLY A 83 -6.66 -11.86 31.83
CA GLY A 83 -6.65 -12.21 33.27
C GLY A 83 -5.36 -12.88 33.70
N GLN A 84 -4.62 -13.53 32.84
CA GLN A 84 -3.36 -14.21 33.13
C GLN A 84 -2.11 -13.37 32.86
N TYR A 85 -2.26 -12.26 32.15
CA TYR A 85 -1.14 -11.40 31.77
C TYR A 85 -0.54 -10.71 32.96
N ASN A 86 0.77 -10.84 33.14
CA ASN A 86 1.48 -10.43 34.34
C ASN A 86 2.53 -9.32 34.15
N ALA A 87 2.82 -8.92 32.90
CA ALA A 87 3.72 -7.81 32.66
C ALA A 87 3.05 -6.45 32.89
N THR A 88 3.85 -5.47 33.29
CA THR A 88 3.38 -4.12 33.67
C THR A 88 3.29 -3.18 32.46
N ILE A 89 3.98 -3.48 31.35
CA ILE A 89 4.09 -2.62 30.19
C ILE A 89 3.68 -3.40 28.94
N VAL A 90 2.82 -2.80 28.13
CA VAL A 90 2.47 -3.27 26.78
C VAL A 90 2.97 -2.23 25.78
N LYS A 91 3.80 -2.63 24.82
CA LYS A 91 4.27 -1.71 23.78
C LYS A 91 3.22 -1.57 22.69
N THR A 92 2.78 -2.69 22.13
CA THR A 92 1.84 -2.74 21.01
C THR A 92 0.62 -3.54 21.41
N PHE A 93 -0.56 -3.01 21.18
CA PHE A 93 -1.84 -3.71 21.36
C PHE A 93 -2.69 -3.60 20.11
N ARG A 94 -3.01 -4.73 19.50
CA ARG A 94 -3.86 -4.82 18.30
C ARG A 94 -5.06 -5.72 18.55
N LEU A 95 -6.27 -5.23 18.28
CA LEU A 95 -7.53 -5.96 18.34
C LEU A 95 -8.25 -5.85 16.99
N VAL A 96 -8.46 -6.97 16.31
CA VAL A 96 -9.20 -7.08 15.06
C VAL A 96 -10.38 -8.00 15.26
N ILE A 97 -11.59 -7.47 15.15
CA ILE A 97 -12.83 -8.20 15.33
C ILE A 97 -13.96 -7.59 14.50
N SER A 98 -14.57 -8.38 13.62
CA SER A 98 -15.59 -7.91 12.69
C SER A 98 -16.96 -7.58 13.32
N ARG A 99 -17.25 -8.15 14.47
CA ARG A 99 -18.50 -7.88 15.25
C ARG A 99 -18.13 -7.60 16.70
N PRO A 100 -17.74 -6.36 17.03
CA PRO A 100 -17.24 -6.02 18.35
C PRO A 100 -18.32 -6.15 19.44
N VAL A 101 -17.94 -6.77 20.54
CA VAL A 101 -18.77 -6.82 21.75
C VAL A 101 -18.27 -5.73 22.69
N ASN A 102 -19.08 -4.71 22.95
CA ASN A 102 -18.69 -3.50 23.69
C ASN A 102 -17.92 -3.79 24.97
N PHE A 103 -18.39 -4.75 25.78
CA PHE A 103 -17.73 -5.10 27.05
C PHE A 103 -16.29 -5.64 26.81
N LEU A 104 -16.11 -6.52 25.82
CA LEU A 104 -14.78 -7.06 25.48
C LEU A 104 -13.85 -5.97 25.03
N VAL A 105 -14.29 -5.13 24.09
CA VAL A 105 -13.50 -4.04 23.52
C VAL A 105 -13.10 -3.04 24.61
N GLN A 106 -14.03 -2.61 25.46
CA GLN A 106 -13.73 -1.71 26.57
C GLN A 106 -12.71 -2.30 27.56
N ASN A 107 -12.82 -3.60 27.88
CA ASN A 107 -11.85 -4.27 28.74
C ASN A 107 -10.47 -4.33 28.10
N CYS A 108 -10.38 -4.65 26.80
CA CYS A 108 -9.13 -4.67 26.04
C CYS A 108 -8.46 -3.29 26.02
N ILE A 109 -9.22 -2.25 25.73
CA ILE A 109 -8.71 -0.87 25.69
C ILE A 109 -8.23 -0.45 27.09
N SER A 110 -9.04 -0.67 28.13
CA SER A 110 -8.67 -0.33 29.51
C SER A 110 -7.42 -1.08 29.96
N PHE A 111 -7.29 -2.36 29.59
CA PHE A 111 -6.12 -3.17 29.83
C PHE A 111 -4.86 -2.58 29.18
N ALA A 112 -4.95 -2.17 27.90
CA ALA A 112 -3.84 -1.60 27.14
C ALA A 112 -3.41 -0.23 27.70
N ILE A 113 -4.37 0.65 27.96
CA ILE A 113 -4.13 2.00 28.51
C ILE A 113 -3.50 1.93 29.91
N ALA A 114 -3.99 1.05 30.79
CA ALA A 114 -3.44 0.86 32.15
C ALA A 114 -1.97 0.36 32.11
N ARG A 115 -1.47 -0.11 30.99
CA ARG A 115 -0.10 -0.63 30.79
C ARG A 115 0.77 0.26 29.91
N ASP A 116 0.43 1.53 29.81
CA ASP A 116 1.18 2.56 29.07
C ASP A 116 1.48 2.16 27.61
N VAL A 117 0.44 1.68 26.90
CA VAL A 117 0.57 1.26 25.49
C VAL A 117 1.08 2.41 24.62
N LYS A 118 2.03 2.10 23.72
CA LYS A 118 2.59 3.08 22.78
C LYS A 118 1.95 2.99 21.39
N GLU A 119 1.54 1.83 20.99
CA GLU A 119 0.96 1.54 19.67
C GLU A 119 -0.39 0.84 19.90
N LEU A 120 -1.50 1.51 19.60
CA LEU A 120 -2.86 1.00 19.76
C LEU A 120 -3.51 0.87 18.39
N ALA A 121 -3.94 -0.35 18.03
CA ALA A 121 -4.67 -0.63 16.81
C ALA A 121 -6.01 -1.32 17.14
N LEU A 122 -7.10 -0.69 16.72
CA LEU A 122 -8.47 -1.19 16.87
C LEU A 122 -9.10 -1.26 15.48
N ASP A 123 -9.42 -2.45 15.03
CA ASP A 123 -9.96 -2.69 13.71
C ASP A 123 -11.27 -3.50 13.82
N PHE A 124 -12.38 -2.84 13.49
CA PHE A 124 -13.72 -3.37 13.61
C PHE A 124 -14.47 -3.42 12.27
N HIS A 125 -13.77 -3.17 11.14
CA HIS A 125 -14.42 -3.29 9.84
C HIS A 125 -14.75 -4.76 9.54
N ASP A 126 -15.86 -4.99 8.84
CA ASP A 126 -16.21 -6.32 8.36
C ASP A 126 -15.40 -6.63 7.08
N PRO A 127 -14.62 -7.73 7.02
CA PRO A 127 -13.87 -8.11 5.81
C PRO A 127 -14.74 -8.30 4.57
N LEU A 128 -16.06 -8.49 4.75
CA LEU A 128 -17.01 -8.58 3.65
C LEU A 128 -17.40 -7.22 3.04
N TRP A 129 -17.05 -6.12 3.69
CA TRP A 129 -17.31 -4.80 3.12
C TRP A 129 -16.47 -4.60 1.87
N PRO A 130 -17.09 -4.18 0.76
CA PRO A 130 -16.38 -4.06 -0.50
C PRO A 130 -15.28 -2.99 -0.42
N GLU A 131 -14.08 -3.37 -0.79
CA GLU A 131 -12.98 -2.40 -0.93
C GLU A 131 -13.21 -1.42 -2.09
N HIS A 132 -14.02 -1.82 -3.07
CA HIS A 132 -14.43 -1.02 -4.22
C HIS A 132 -15.94 -0.78 -4.16
N GLY A 133 -16.36 0.47 -4.30
CA GLY A 133 -17.77 0.86 -4.28
C GLY A 133 -18.04 2.03 -3.35
N SER A 134 -19.21 2.63 -3.50
CA SER A 134 -19.69 3.79 -2.75
C SER A 134 -20.48 3.44 -1.48
N GLU A 135 -20.53 2.16 -1.10
CA GLU A 135 -21.22 1.77 0.12
C GLU A 135 -20.44 2.23 1.35
N ASN A 136 -21.07 3.10 2.12
CA ASN A 136 -20.55 3.61 3.39
C ASN A 136 -21.21 2.86 4.53
N HIS A 137 -20.42 2.39 5.47
CA HIS A 137 -20.88 1.66 6.63
C HIS A 137 -20.61 2.47 7.89
N GLU A 138 -21.67 2.70 8.69
CA GLU A 138 -21.50 3.40 9.97
C GLU A 138 -20.45 2.70 10.83
N ALA A 139 -19.65 3.49 11.53
CA ALA A 139 -18.69 2.94 12.46
C ALA A 139 -19.41 2.24 13.62
N VAL A 140 -18.92 1.05 13.93
CA VAL A 140 -19.60 0.14 14.88
C VAL A 140 -19.22 0.37 16.33
N PHE A 141 -18.25 1.26 16.60
CA PHE A 141 -17.76 1.51 17.95
C PHE A 141 -17.35 2.98 18.12
N ASP A 142 -17.58 3.54 19.30
CA ASP A 142 -17.13 4.88 19.66
C ASP A 142 -15.88 4.80 20.55
N LEU A 143 -14.81 5.52 20.19
CA LEU A 143 -13.57 5.52 20.98
C LEU A 143 -13.82 6.04 22.40
N PRO A 144 -13.53 5.25 23.45
CA PRO A 144 -13.81 5.62 24.83
C PRO A 144 -13.04 6.86 25.29
N MET A 145 -13.69 7.67 26.11
CA MET A 145 -13.17 8.96 26.58
C MET A 145 -11.80 8.88 27.26
N HIS A 146 -11.53 7.79 27.98
CA HIS A 146 -10.26 7.63 28.71
C HIS A 146 -9.05 7.41 27.78
N VAL A 147 -9.26 6.99 26.53
CA VAL A 147 -8.18 6.88 25.55
C VAL A 147 -7.59 8.23 25.22
N TYR A 148 -8.45 9.26 25.08
CA TYR A 148 -8.02 10.63 24.79
C TYR A 148 -7.14 11.26 25.90
N GLY A 149 -7.13 10.68 27.10
CA GLY A 149 -6.26 11.10 28.19
C GLY A 149 -4.85 10.47 28.16
N HIS A 150 -4.58 9.54 27.23
CA HIS A 150 -3.32 8.79 27.20
C HIS A 150 -2.23 9.53 26.42
N VAL A 151 -1.40 10.28 27.14
CA VAL A 151 -0.36 11.15 26.58
C VAL A 151 0.83 10.41 25.94
N GLY A 152 1.01 9.13 26.28
CA GLY A 152 2.16 8.34 25.84
C GLY A 152 1.98 7.62 24.50
N LEU A 153 0.83 7.77 23.82
CA LEU A 153 0.54 7.07 22.57
C LEU A 153 1.35 7.64 21.42
N GLU A 154 2.10 6.77 20.71
CA GLU A 154 2.94 7.14 19.58
C GLU A 154 2.33 6.76 18.23
N SER A 155 1.54 5.66 18.18
CA SER A 155 0.82 5.21 16.99
C SER A 155 -0.62 4.82 17.35
N LEU A 156 -1.58 5.30 16.55
CA LEU A 156 -3.01 5.04 16.70
C LEU A 156 -3.61 4.64 15.36
N GLU A 157 -4.15 3.40 15.30
CA GLU A 157 -4.88 2.88 14.15
C GLU A 157 -6.33 2.58 14.56
N LEU A 158 -7.29 3.20 13.87
CA LEU A 158 -8.72 3.07 14.18
C LEU A 158 -9.51 2.82 12.90
N PHE A 159 -10.07 1.61 12.74
CA PHE A 159 -10.94 1.26 11.62
C PHE A 159 -12.34 0.91 12.11
N SER A 160 -13.36 1.54 11.50
CA SER A 160 -14.76 1.46 11.92
C SER A 160 -14.98 1.85 13.40
N CYS A 161 -14.24 2.88 13.82
CA CYS A 161 -14.26 3.41 15.17
C CYS A 161 -14.42 4.94 15.13
N ASN A 162 -15.56 5.45 15.58
CA ASN A 162 -15.83 6.88 15.64
C ASN A 162 -14.89 7.61 16.58
N ILE A 163 -14.46 8.79 16.18
CA ILE A 163 -13.57 9.65 16.94
C ILE A 163 -14.17 11.02 17.19
N ASN A 164 -13.68 11.67 18.22
CA ASN A 164 -13.91 13.10 18.45
C ASN A 164 -12.61 13.87 18.22
N ALA A 165 -12.45 14.48 17.05
CA ALA A 165 -11.24 15.17 16.63
C ALA A 165 -10.83 16.29 17.62
N SER A 166 -11.78 17.01 18.20
CA SER A 166 -11.50 18.10 19.15
C SER A 166 -10.83 17.66 20.46
N ARG A 167 -10.73 16.36 20.72
CA ARG A 167 -10.12 15.78 21.94
C ARG A 167 -8.72 15.21 21.73
N PHE A 168 -8.16 15.36 20.55
CA PHE A 168 -6.80 14.86 20.24
C PHE A 168 -5.67 15.70 20.86
N ASN A 169 -5.98 16.80 21.51
CA ASN A 169 -5.01 17.71 22.11
C ASN A 169 -4.06 17.08 23.16
N ASN A 170 -4.41 15.93 23.72
CA ASN A 170 -3.56 15.22 24.67
C ASN A 170 -2.59 14.24 24.00
N PHE A 171 -2.76 13.93 22.70
CA PHE A 171 -1.88 13.01 21.97
C PHE A 171 -0.57 13.70 21.55
N ILE A 172 0.13 14.26 22.54
CA ILE A 172 1.37 15.03 22.33
C ILE A 172 2.55 14.17 21.83
N ALA A 173 2.51 12.86 21.99
CA ALA A 173 3.53 11.94 21.50
C ALA A 173 3.18 11.28 20.17
N LEU A 174 1.98 11.53 19.61
CA LEU A 174 1.47 10.82 18.43
C LEU A 174 2.25 11.19 17.18
N LYS A 175 2.85 10.18 16.57
CA LYS A 175 3.62 10.27 15.31
C LYS A 175 2.87 9.67 14.12
N GLU A 176 2.06 8.64 14.38
CA GLU A 176 1.36 7.88 13.35
C GLU A 176 -0.13 7.82 13.66
N LEU A 177 -0.96 8.24 12.71
CA LEU A 177 -2.41 8.15 12.78
C LEU A 177 -2.95 7.48 11.51
N SER A 178 -3.68 6.39 11.69
CA SER A 178 -4.39 5.70 10.63
C SER A 178 -5.87 5.61 10.98
N LEU A 179 -6.71 6.17 10.13
CA LEU A 179 -8.16 6.17 10.28
C LEU A 179 -8.79 5.50 9.07
N GLY A 180 -9.82 4.70 9.29
CA GLY A 180 -10.50 4.06 8.18
C GLY A 180 -11.92 3.65 8.49
N TRP A 181 -12.74 3.54 7.44
CA TRP A 181 -14.12 3.12 7.54
C TRP A 181 -14.92 3.98 8.54
N ILE A 182 -14.75 5.30 8.42
CA ILE A 182 -15.43 6.29 9.26
C ILE A 182 -15.84 7.51 8.45
N GLN A 183 -16.90 8.19 8.92
CA GLN A 183 -17.29 9.50 8.45
C GLN A 183 -16.31 10.55 8.99
N LEU A 184 -15.81 11.42 8.10
CA LEU A 184 -14.94 12.54 8.47
C LEU A 184 -15.39 13.80 7.74
N SER A 185 -15.21 14.95 8.36
CA SER A 185 -15.31 16.25 7.69
C SER A 185 -13.92 16.85 7.44
N VAL A 186 -13.81 17.77 6.51
CA VAL A 186 -12.58 18.56 6.31
C VAL A 186 -12.14 19.24 7.60
N GLN A 187 -13.10 19.75 8.38
CA GLN A 187 -12.83 20.38 9.67
C GLN A 187 -12.22 19.40 10.67
N SER A 188 -12.73 18.16 10.75
CA SER A 188 -12.16 17.11 11.62
C SER A 188 -10.71 16.79 11.25
N ILE A 189 -10.39 16.70 9.95
CA ILE A 189 -9.02 16.45 9.47
C ILE A 189 -8.11 17.62 9.88
N ARG A 190 -8.54 18.86 9.69
CA ARG A 190 -7.76 20.04 10.10
C ARG A 190 -7.53 20.10 11.61
N GLU A 191 -8.54 19.80 12.40
CA GLU A 191 -8.42 19.74 13.87
C GLU A 191 -7.39 18.69 14.29
N LEU A 192 -7.42 17.48 13.72
CA LEU A 192 -6.43 16.43 13.98
C LEU A 192 -5.00 16.92 13.69
N LEU A 193 -4.80 17.55 12.54
CA LEU A 193 -3.47 18.05 12.13
C LEU A 193 -2.97 19.18 13.04
N VAL A 194 -3.87 20.06 13.50
CA VAL A 194 -3.51 21.16 14.43
C VAL A 194 -3.18 20.61 15.82
N GLN A 195 -3.96 19.63 16.29
CA GLN A 195 -3.83 19.12 17.66
C GLN A 195 -2.71 18.08 17.84
N CYS A 196 -2.25 17.46 16.75
CA CYS A 196 -1.15 16.49 16.76
C CYS A 196 0.13 17.07 16.12
N PRO A 197 0.85 17.99 16.77
CA PRO A 197 1.96 18.74 16.16
C PRO A 197 3.19 17.89 15.82
N PHE A 198 3.28 16.68 16.36
CA PHE A 198 4.38 15.73 16.09
C PHE A 198 4.01 14.65 15.08
N LEU A 199 2.83 14.76 14.45
CA LEU A 199 2.37 13.76 13.49
C LEU A 199 3.28 13.72 12.25
N GLU A 200 3.86 12.55 12.02
CA GLU A 200 4.76 12.27 10.89
C GLU A 200 4.09 11.44 9.79
N SER A 201 3.08 10.64 10.14
CA SER A 201 2.35 9.79 9.20
C SER A 201 0.84 9.91 9.41
N LEU A 202 0.12 10.24 8.33
CA LEU A 202 -1.35 10.22 8.28
C LEU A 202 -1.80 9.25 7.18
N SER A 203 -2.69 8.32 7.54
CA SER A 203 -3.36 7.41 6.62
C SER A 203 -4.86 7.52 6.80
N LEU A 204 -5.57 7.81 5.71
CA LEU A 204 -7.04 7.79 5.63
C LEU A 204 -7.44 6.70 4.63
N LYS A 205 -8.23 5.71 5.07
CA LYS A 205 -8.68 4.61 4.22
C LYS A 205 -10.21 4.49 4.28
N LYS A 206 -10.87 4.54 3.11
CA LYS A 206 -12.33 4.38 3.08
C LYS A 206 -13.07 5.31 4.05
N CYS A 207 -12.64 6.56 4.15
CA CYS A 207 -13.36 7.60 4.87
C CYS A 207 -14.31 8.32 3.90
N TRP A 208 -15.47 8.76 4.37
CA TRP A 208 -16.52 9.36 3.54
C TRP A 208 -17.08 10.65 4.12
N GLU A 209 -17.92 11.33 3.33
CA GLU A 209 -18.49 12.67 3.60
C GLU A 209 -17.43 13.76 3.81
N ILE A 210 -16.25 13.56 3.24
CA ILE A 210 -15.21 14.57 3.24
C ILE A 210 -15.54 15.58 2.12
N GLU A 211 -15.72 16.86 2.46
CA GLU A 211 -16.06 17.87 1.47
C GLU A 211 -14.98 17.97 0.39
N TYR A 212 -13.73 18.09 0.79
CA TYR A 212 -12.53 18.08 -0.05
C TYR A 212 -11.31 17.76 0.82
N LEU A 213 -10.18 17.40 0.22
CA LEU A 213 -8.94 17.15 0.98
C LEU A 213 -8.21 18.48 1.25
N ASP A 214 -7.96 18.77 2.53
CA ASP A 214 -7.18 19.93 2.96
C ASP A 214 -6.08 19.56 3.95
N ILE A 215 -4.84 19.52 3.44
CA ILE A 215 -3.62 19.26 4.21
C ILE A 215 -2.73 20.52 4.14
N THR A 216 -3.29 21.69 4.51
CA THR A 216 -2.61 22.98 4.38
C THR A 216 -2.30 23.65 5.73
N VAL A 217 -2.45 22.91 6.84
CA VAL A 217 -2.17 23.42 8.19
C VAL A 217 -0.68 23.81 8.32
N PRO A 218 -0.36 24.99 8.87
CA PRO A 218 1.01 25.46 8.99
C PRO A 218 1.84 24.58 9.96
N ASN A 219 3.15 24.52 9.71
CA ASN A 219 4.12 23.79 10.54
C ASN A 219 3.94 22.28 10.62
N LEU A 220 3.32 21.67 9.64
CA LEU A 220 3.17 20.21 9.56
C LEU A 220 4.54 19.53 9.53
N ARG A 221 4.68 18.49 10.35
CA ARG A 221 5.84 17.58 10.34
C ARG A 221 5.62 16.32 9.52
N LEU A 222 4.53 16.28 8.76
CA LEU A 222 4.08 15.12 8.01
C LEU A 222 5.12 14.70 6.98
N LYS A 223 5.59 13.46 7.08
CA LYS A 223 6.55 12.81 6.16
C LYS A 223 5.87 11.82 5.24
N ARG A 224 4.75 11.24 5.68
CA ARG A 224 3.99 10.22 4.96
C ARG A 224 2.50 10.57 4.96
N LEU A 225 1.91 10.63 3.76
CA LEU A 225 0.48 10.83 3.56
C LEU A 225 -0.07 9.68 2.70
N VAL A 226 -1.08 8.99 3.19
CA VAL A 226 -1.80 7.95 2.46
C VAL A 226 -3.27 8.30 2.44
N ILE A 227 -3.84 8.43 1.26
CA ILE A 227 -5.27 8.57 1.01
C ILE A 227 -5.69 7.38 0.16
N ASP A 228 -6.46 6.47 0.73
CA ASP A 228 -6.82 5.22 0.08
C ASP A 228 -8.34 5.06 0.01
N LYS A 229 -8.87 5.21 -1.20
CA LYS A 229 -10.28 4.96 -1.54
C LYS A 229 -11.26 5.74 -0.66
N CYS A 230 -10.91 6.96 -0.27
CA CYS A 230 -11.81 7.88 0.41
C CYS A 230 -12.80 8.51 -0.56
N ASP A 231 -13.99 8.85 -0.06
CA ASP A 231 -15.05 9.51 -0.82
C ASP A 231 -15.06 11.01 -0.51
N PHE A 232 -14.93 11.82 -1.56
CA PHE A 232 -14.89 13.28 -1.49
C PHE A 232 -16.06 13.87 -2.24
N ASN A 233 -16.83 14.74 -1.59
CA ASN A 233 -17.97 15.43 -2.21
C ASN A 233 -17.55 16.41 -3.32
N GLN A 234 -16.34 16.98 -3.19
CA GLN A 234 -15.70 17.84 -4.18
C GLN A 234 -14.34 17.23 -4.55
N TYR A 235 -14.09 17.05 -5.81
CA TYR A 235 -12.83 16.49 -6.34
C TYR A 235 -11.70 17.53 -6.33
N ARG A 236 -11.41 18.07 -5.14
CA ARG A 236 -10.39 19.08 -4.88
C ARG A 236 -9.45 18.58 -3.78
N TYR A 237 -8.17 18.65 -4.03
CA TYR A 237 -7.13 18.10 -3.16
C TYR A 237 -6.04 19.14 -2.96
N GLU A 238 -5.91 19.69 -1.75
CA GLU A 238 -4.92 20.69 -1.39
C GLU A 238 -3.88 20.10 -0.42
N ILE A 239 -2.61 20.08 -0.82
CA ILE A 239 -1.53 19.49 -0.05
C ILE A 239 -0.38 20.50 0.07
N ALA A 240 -0.16 21.02 1.29
CA ALA A 240 0.95 21.90 1.66
C ALA A 240 1.69 21.33 2.87
N ALA A 241 2.42 20.24 2.67
CA ALA A 241 3.17 19.54 3.72
C ALA A 241 4.68 19.54 3.40
N PRO A 242 5.44 20.58 3.79
CA PRO A 242 6.81 20.84 3.32
C PRO A 242 7.82 19.74 3.65
N ASN A 243 7.53 18.88 4.63
CA ASN A 243 8.37 17.75 5.04
C ASN A 243 7.97 16.42 4.39
N LEU A 244 6.96 16.42 3.51
CA LEU A 244 6.42 15.22 2.90
C LEU A 244 7.50 14.52 2.05
N ARG A 245 7.66 13.21 2.27
CA ARG A 245 8.62 12.35 1.56
C ARG A 245 7.93 11.28 0.73
N PHE A 246 6.81 10.78 1.24
CA PHE A 246 6.00 9.76 0.61
C PHE A 246 4.55 10.21 0.54
N TRP A 247 3.97 10.11 -0.65
CA TRP A 247 2.55 10.35 -0.87
C TRP A 247 1.93 9.22 -1.69
N LYS A 248 0.89 8.61 -1.13
CA LYS A 248 0.04 7.64 -1.83
C LYS A 248 -1.36 8.19 -1.94
N TYR A 249 -1.90 8.15 -3.15
CA TYR A 249 -3.28 8.45 -3.42
C TYR A 249 -3.91 7.31 -4.22
N SER A 250 -5.04 6.80 -3.73
CA SER A 250 -5.91 5.87 -4.45
C SER A 250 -7.35 6.37 -4.34
N GLY A 251 -8.00 6.61 -5.48
CA GLY A 251 -9.35 7.18 -5.47
C GLY A 251 -9.82 7.62 -6.86
N THR A 252 -10.70 8.62 -6.87
CA THR A 252 -11.16 9.30 -8.09
C THR A 252 -10.19 10.41 -8.48
N GLU A 253 -10.19 10.81 -9.74
CA GLU A 253 -9.41 11.97 -10.20
C GLU A 253 -10.03 13.28 -9.70
N GLY A 254 -9.31 14.39 -9.95
CA GLY A 254 -9.78 15.73 -9.59
C GLY A 254 -8.68 16.76 -9.66
N MET A 255 -8.99 17.93 -9.14
CA MET A 255 -8.08 19.09 -9.16
C MET A 255 -7.10 19.01 -7.99
N PHE A 256 -5.86 18.60 -8.27
CA PHE A 256 -4.78 18.55 -7.28
C PHE A 256 -4.00 19.86 -7.27
N ARG A 257 -3.83 20.40 -6.07
CA ARG A 257 -2.90 21.51 -5.79
C ARG A 257 -1.90 21.02 -4.76
N VAL A 258 -0.72 20.63 -5.24
CA VAL A 258 0.39 20.21 -4.41
C VAL A 258 1.40 21.34 -4.37
N GLU A 259 1.50 22.05 -3.23
CA GLU A 259 2.50 23.10 -3.08
C GLU A 259 3.91 22.52 -3.23
N ARG A 260 4.87 23.33 -3.65
CA ARG A 260 6.24 22.88 -3.91
C ARG A 260 6.82 22.15 -2.70
N GLN A 261 7.05 20.84 -2.87
CA GLN A 261 7.54 19.93 -1.84
C GLN A 261 9.04 19.70 -2.05
N ASN A 262 9.89 20.20 -1.15
CA ASN A 262 11.35 20.05 -1.31
C ASN A 262 11.86 18.63 -1.04
N PHE A 263 11.10 17.80 -0.36
CA PHE A 263 11.52 16.47 0.12
C PHE A 263 10.69 15.31 -0.41
N LEU A 264 9.66 15.58 -1.23
CA LEU A 264 8.81 14.54 -1.79
C LEU A 264 9.60 13.69 -2.78
N THR A 265 9.94 12.48 -2.36
CA THR A 265 10.79 11.57 -3.14
C THR A 265 10.05 10.42 -3.77
N GLU A 266 8.90 10.05 -3.22
CA GLU A 266 8.13 8.89 -3.67
C GLU A 266 6.64 9.21 -3.72
N VAL A 267 6.00 8.88 -4.85
CA VAL A 267 4.57 9.08 -5.08
C VAL A 267 3.97 7.84 -5.72
N GLU A 268 2.83 7.40 -5.19
CA GLU A 268 1.99 6.34 -5.75
C GLU A 268 0.62 6.91 -6.13
N LEU A 269 0.23 6.81 -7.40
CA LEU A 269 -1.04 7.29 -7.92
C LEU A 269 -1.86 6.12 -8.48
N ASP A 270 -3.06 5.93 -7.92
CA ASP A 270 -4.01 4.91 -8.34
C ASP A 270 -5.41 5.52 -8.50
N PHE A 271 -5.88 5.60 -9.73
CA PHE A 271 -7.21 6.10 -10.09
C PHE A 271 -8.17 4.97 -10.49
N ALA A 272 -7.96 3.75 -9.98
CA ALA A 272 -8.75 2.58 -10.34
C ALA A 272 -10.24 2.68 -9.93
N LEU A 273 -10.59 3.58 -9.02
CA LEU A 273 -11.98 3.84 -8.62
C LEU A 273 -12.74 4.76 -9.59
N GLN A 274 -12.05 5.41 -10.53
CA GLN A 274 -12.70 6.28 -11.49
C GLN A 274 -13.74 5.49 -12.31
N PRO A 275 -15.03 5.87 -12.28
CA PRO A 275 -16.09 5.10 -12.93
C PRO A 275 -16.05 5.23 -14.46
N ASP A 276 -15.85 6.45 -14.95
CA ASP A 276 -15.92 6.82 -16.36
C ASP A 276 -14.71 7.65 -16.79
N PHE A 277 -14.61 7.89 -18.08
CA PHE A 277 -13.60 8.72 -18.70
C PHE A 277 -14.24 10.00 -19.26
N ASP A 278 -13.61 11.14 -18.98
CA ASP A 278 -13.93 12.46 -19.50
C ASP A 278 -12.67 13.03 -20.17
N GLU A 279 -12.85 13.86 -21.21
CA GLU A 279 -11.72 14.50 -21.94
C GLU A 279 -10.89 15.41 -21.03
N GLU A 280 -11.50 16.05 -20.01
CA GLU A 280 -10.82 16.93 -19.06
C GLU A 280 -9.89 16.19 -18.10
N ILE A 281 -10.14 14.91 -17.83
CA ILE A 281 -9.37 14.10 -16.87
C ILE A 281 -7.90 14.02 -17.25
N GLY A 282 -7.60 13.84 -18.54
CA GLY A 282 -6.23 13.80 -19.04
C GLY A 282 -5.45 15.09 -18.73
N GLU A 283 -6.12 16.26 -18.80
CA GLU A 283 -5.52 17.54 -18.47
C GLU A 283 -5.25 17.66 -16.96
N PHE A 284 -6.19 17.28 -16.11
CA PHE A 284 -5.99 17.31 -14.66
C PHE A 284 -4.82 16.43 -14.23
N LEU A 285 -4.69 15.23 -14.80
CA LEU A 285 -3.59 14.32 -14.49
C LEU A 285 -2.25 14.83 -15.04
N TYR A 286 -2.25 15.49 -16.21
CA TYR A 286 -1.07 16.13 -16.75
C TYR A 286 -0.59 17.27 -15.84
N GLU A 287 -1.49 18.13 -15.37
CA GLU A 287 -1.17 19.20 -14.43
C GLU A 287 -0.73 18.67 -13.06
N LEU A 288 -1.28 17.54 -12.61
CA LEU A 288 -0.79 16.87 -11.41
C LEU A 288 0.68 16.42 -11.58
N LEU A 289 1.01 15.76 -12.69
CA LEU A 289 2.39 15.30 -12.93
C LEU A 289 3.37 16.47 -13.02
N ARG A 290 2.96 17.63 -13.54
CA ARG A 290 3.82 18.84 -13.58
C ARG A 290 4.19 19.35 -12.19
N GLN A 291 3.39 19.06 -11.17
CA GLN A 291 3.70 19.42 -9.78
C GLN A 291 4.64 18.44 -9.09
N LEU A 292 4.99 17.32 -9.76
CA LEU A 292 5.82 16.24 -9.23
C LEU A 292 7.25 16.19 -9.81
N GLU A 293 7.78 17.31 -10.29
CA GLU A 293 9.09 17.40 -10.99
C GLU A 293 10.22 16.70 -10.24
N ILE A 294 10.33 16.87 -8.91
CA ILE A 294 11.46 16.41 -8.09
C ILE A 294 11.33 14.95 -7.62
N VAL A 295 10.21 14.30 -7.89
CA VAL A 295 9.93 12.92 -7.44
C VAL A 295 10.94 11.95 -8.08
N ARG A 296 11.49 11.03 -7.27
CA ARG A 296 12.47 10.05 -7.72
C ARG A 296 11.91 8.67 -7.96
N VAL A 297 10.86 8.30 -7.21
CA VAL A 297 10.13 7.05 -7.37
C VAL A 297 8.66 7.38 -7.65
N LEU A 298 8.18 7.01 -8.83
CA LEU A 298 6.80 7.28 -9.24
C LEU A 298 6.11 5.97 -9.61
N THR A 299 4.99 5.69 -8.97
CA THR A 299 4.09 4.58 -9.31
C THR A 299 2.83 5.14 -9.95
N VAL A 300 2.46 4.62 -11.12
CA VAL A 300 1.26 5.00 -11.84
C VAL A 300 0.43 3.78 -12.23
N CYS A 301 -0.88 3.96 -12.28
CA CYS A 301 -1.83 2.90 -12.62
C CYS A 301 -2.18 2.90 -14.12
N SER A 302 -2.81 1.81 -14.56
CA SER A 302 -3.32 1.60 -15.92
C SER A 302 -4.23 2.74 -16.41
N PHE A 303 -5.12 3.25 -15.53
CA PHE A 303 -6.01 4.37 -15.87
C PHE A 303 -5.22 5.60 -16.32
N LEU A 304 -4.25 6.05 -15.53
CA LEU A 304 -3.40 7.21 -15.86
C LEU A 304 -2.69 7.02 -17.22
N LEU A 305 -2.16 5.82 -17.48
CA LEU A 305 -1.51 5.53 -18.77
C LEU A 305 -2.45 5.59 -19.95
N GLN A 306 -3.74 5.30 -19.76
CA GLN A 306 -4.74 5.38 -20.82
C GLN A 306 -5.18 6.80 -21.13
N VAL A 307 -5.31 7.65 -20.09
CA VAL A 307 -5.96 8.97 -20.23
C VAL A 307 -4.98 10.13 -20.38
N ILE A 308 -3.72 10.00 -19.92
CA ILE A 308 -2.76 11.11 -19.97
C ILE A 308 -2.52 11.64 -21.39
N PRO A 309 -2.45 10.81 -22.44
CA PRO A 309 -2.37 11.29 -23.82
C PRO A 309 -3.75 11.80 -24.29
N HIS A 310 -4.12 13.01 -23.92
CA HIS A 310 -5.42 13.62 -24.21
C HIS A 310 -5.46 14.51 -25.45
N ALA A 311 -4.31 14.68 -26.14
CA ALA A 311 -4.20 15.52 -27.33
C ALA A 311 -4.10 14.70 -28.63
N GLU A 312 -4.42 15.32 -29.77
CA GLU A 312 -4.27 14.70 -31.09
C GLU A 312 -2.84 14.24 -31.42
N GLU A 313 -1.83 14.91 -30.81
CA GLU A 313 -0.42 14.55 -30.94
C GLU A 313 0.21 14.14 -29.61
N PRO A 314 -0.13 12.97 -29.04
CA PRO A 314 0.33 12.55 -27.72
C PRO A 314 1.85 12.42 -27.62
N PHE A 315 2.55 12.17 -28.76
CA PHE A 315 4.01 12.11 -28.79
C PHE A 315 4.70 13.47 -28.59
N GLY A 316 3.98 14.58 -28.80
CA GLY A 316 4.45 15.94 -28.52
C GLY A 316 4.52 16.27 -27.04
N MET A 317 3.65 15.67 -26.24
CA MET A 317 3.52 15.94 -24.82
C MET A 317 4.72 15.44 -24.02
N THR A 318 5.12 16.20 -22.99
CA THR A 318 6.17 15.81 -22.04
C THR A 318 6.08 16.64 -20.77
N VAL A 319 6.43 16.05 -19.64
CA VAL A 319 6.62 16.72 -18.35
C VAL A 319 8.03 16.39 -17.88
N PRO A 320 8.87 17.37 -17.55
CA PRO A 320 10.22 17.08 -17.05
C PRO A 320 10.14 16.51 -15.63
N LEU A 321 10.43 15.22 -15.48
CA LEU A 321 10.43 14.52 -14.21
C LEU A 321 11.84 14.01 -13.86
N GLU A 322 12.27 14.20 -12.60
CA GLU A 322 13.55 13.66 -12.09
C GLU A 322 13.46 12.18 -11.68
N VAL A 323 12.45 11.45 -12.17
CA VAL A 323 12.19 10.06 -11.81
C VAL A 323 13.35 9.16 -12.20
N LYS A 324 13.84 8.41 -11.22
CA LYS A 324 14.89 7.38 -11.38
C LYS A 324 14.33 5.97 -11.36
N HIS A 325 13.23 5.75 -10.66
CA HIS A 325 12.52 4.49 -10.64
C HIS A 325 11.04 4.74 -10.98
N LEU A 326 10.61 4.22 -12.13
CA LEU A 326 9.23 4.25 -12.58
C LEU A 326 8.61 2.87 -12.37
N ILE A 327 7.43 2.84 -11.73
CA ILE A 327 6.66 1.64 -11.50
C ILE A 327 5.32 1.78 -12.23
N LEU A 328 5.08 0.89 -13.18
CA LEU A 328 3.85 0.83 -13.96
C LEU A 328 2.99 -0.33 -13.47
N ASN A 329 1.82 -0.03 -12.91
CA ASN A 329 0.78 -1.02 -12.65
C ASN A 329 -0.13 -1.05 -13.89
N ALA A 330 0.10 -1.99 -14.82
CA ALA A 330 -0.44 -1.97 -16.17
C ALA A 330 -0.95 -3.34 -16.61
N GLY A 331 -1.91 -3.37 -17.53
CA GLY A 331 -2.36 -4.59 -18.19
C GLY A 331 -1.58 -4.90 -19.47
N MET A 332 -0.67 -4.03 -19.87
CA MET A 332 0.10 -4.09 -21.12
C MET A 332 -0.78 -4.21 -22.38
N HIS A 333 -1.94 -3.54 -22.39
CA HIS A 333 -2.83 -3.50 -23.55
C HIS A 333 -2.60 -2.23 -24.40
N PRO A 334 -3.05 -2.22 -25.66
CA PRO A 334 -2.75 -1.13 -26.61
C PRO A 334 -3.10 0.28 -26.14
N HIS A 335 -4.15 0.45 -25.33
CA HIS A 335 -4.57 1.75 -24.83
C HIS A 335 -3.56 2.41 -23.87
N GLU A 336 -2.65 1.62 -23.27
CA GLU A 336 -1.63 2.12 -22.36
C GLU A 336 -0.34 2.56 -23.06
N TYR A 337 -0.15 2.21 -24.34
CA TYR A 337 1.15 2.42 -25.03
C TYR A 337 1.57 3.86 -25.13
N TYR A 338 0.63 4.76 -25.43
CA TYR A 338 0.94 6.18 -25.54
C TYR A 338 1.28 6.77 -24.18
N GLY A 339 0.61 6.32 -23.11
CA GLY A 339 0.96 6.70 -21.74
C GLY A 339 2.34 6.17 -21.32
N ILE A 340 2.68 4.94 -21.68
CA ILE A 340 4.02 4.39 -21.47
C ILE A 340 5.07 5.23 -22.22
N ASN A 341 4.81 5.57 -23.48
CA ASN A 341 5.68 6.46 -24.27
C ASN A 341 5.84 7.84 -23.62
N PHE A 342 4.72 8.43 -23.19
CA PHE A 342 4.73 9.70 -22.46
C PHE A 342 5.62 9.64 -21.21
N MET A 343 5.48 8.58 -20.40
CA MET A 343 6.29 8.40 -19.19
C MET A 343 7.78 8.21 -19.50
N LEU A 344 8.13 7.40 -20.51
CA LEU A 344 9.54 7.23 -20.93
C LEU A 344 10.16 8.55 -21.43
N LYS A 345 9.37 9.36 -22.14
CA LYS A 345 9.81 10.68 -22.61
C LYS A 345 9.98 11.66 -21.47
N SER A 346 9.07 11.63 -20.51
CA SER A 346 9.04 12.54 -19.36
C SER A 346 10.10 12.21 -18.28
N CYS A 347 10.70 11.01 -18.31
CA CYS A 347 11.69 10.56 -17.33
C CYS A 347 13.08 10.33 -17.95
N PRO A 348 13.79 11.38 -18.41
CA PRO A 348 15.06 11.22 -19.14
C PRO A 348 16.18 10.58 -18.32
N SER A 349 16.12 10.66 -16.99
CA SER A 349 17.10 10.12 -16.03
C SER A 349 16.69 8.77 -15.43
N LEU A 350 15.72 8.07 -16.03
CA LEU A 350 15.19 6.80 -15.52
C LEU A 350 16.29 5.72 -15.48
N GLN A 351 16.46 5.09 -14.32
CA GLN A 351 17.46 4.04 -14.09
C GLN A 351 16.83 2.66 -13.93
N THR A 352 15.65 2.61 -13.31
CA THR A 352 14.92 1.38 -13.06
C THR A 352 13.48 1.52 -13.57
N LEU A 353 13.02 0.54 -14.35
CA LEU A 353 11.64 0.39 -14.77
C LEU A 353 11.08 -0.89 -14.17
N THR A 354 10.02 -0.78 -13.38
CA THR A 354 9.26 -1.94 -12.90
C THR A 354 7.88 -1.94 -13.51
N ILE A 355 7.46 -3.08 -14.06
CA ILE A 355 6.13 -3.28 -14.63
C ILE A 355 5.46 -4.39 -13.84
N ASN A 356 4.39 -4.05 -13.14
CA ASN A 356 3.52 -5.00 -12.47
C ASN A 356 2.34 -5.28 -13.41
N ILE A 357 2.37 -6.42 -14.08
CA ILE A 357 1.32 -6.83 -15.01
C ILE A 357 0.20 -7.44 -14.18
N GLY A 358 -0.95 -6.80 -14.24
CA GLY A 358 -2.16 -7.21 -13.55
C GLY A 358 -3.41 -7.03 -14.43
N PRO A 359 -4.60 -7.25 -13.88
CA PRO A 359 -5.84 -7.00 -14.58
C PRO A 359 -5.98 -5.50 -14.85
N GLY A 360 -5.50 -5.06 -16.01
CA GLY A 360 -5.69 -3.69 -16.48
C GLY A 360 -7.16 -3.42 -16.74
N ARG A 361 -7.74 -2.41 -16.09
CA ARG A 361 -9.11 -2.00 -16.38
C ARG A 361 -9.17 -1.36 -17.75
N ARG A 362 -10.02 -1.87 -18.63
CA ARG A 362 -10.35 -1.27 -19.92
C ARG A 362 -11.66 -0.49 -19.78
N PHE A 363 -11.68 0.72 -20.29
CA PHE A 363 -12.89 1.52 -20.39
C PHE A 363 -13.56 1.23 -21.73
N PRO A 364 -14.69 0.49 -21.80
CA PRO A 364 -15.27 0.05 -23.06
C PRO A 364 -15.77 1.21 -23.92
N ASN A 365 -16.12 2.32 -23.31
CA ASN A 365 -16.63 3.52 -23.98
C ASN A 365 -15.53 4.55 -24.28
N TYR A 366 -14.30 4.34 -23.77
CA TYR A 366 -13.20 5.26 -24.04
C TYR A 366 -12.76 5.17 -25.50
N ARG A 367 -12.78 6.29 -26.16
CA ARG A 367 -12.21 6.47 -27.50
C ARG A 367 -11.12 7.54 -27.38
N PRO A 368 -9.85 7.17 -27.53
CA PRO A 368 -8.79 8.16 -27.52
C PRO A 368 -9.00 9.17 -28.66
N PRO A 369 -8.60 10.43 -28.48
CA PRO A 369 -8.73 11.48 -29.50
C PRO A 369 -7.78 11.29 -30.69
N PHE A 370 -7.07 10.19 -30.76
CA PHE A 370 -6.10 9.84 -31.80
C PHE A 370 -6.22 8.36 -32.18
N GLU A 371 -5.70 8.00 -33.37
CA GLU A 371 -5.70 6.62 -33.84
C GLU A 371 -4.74 5.75 -33.03
N LEU A 372 -5.27 4.73 -32.35
CA LEU A 372 -4.47 3.72 -31.67
C LEU A 372 -3.96 2.69 -32.67
N ASP A 373 -2.69 2.80 -33.06
CA ASP A 373 -1.99 1.77 -33.83
C ASP A 373 -0.86 1.18 -32.95
N PRO A 374 -1.11 0.02 -32.30
CA PRO A 374 -0.11 -0.61 -31.44
C PRO A 374 1.20 -0.94 -32.17
N GLU A 375 1.14 -1.17 -33.49
CA GLU A 375 2.33 -1.48 -34.27
C GLU A 375 3.21 -0.25 -34.51
N LYS A 376 2.61 0.94 -34.56
CA LYS A 376 3.38 2.17 -34.75
C LYS A 376 4.27 2.49 -33.56
N CYS A 377 3.83 2.14 -32.34
CA CYS A 377 4.54 2.53 -31.11
C CYS A 377 5.93 1.89 -30.98
N TRP A 378 6.07 0.59 -31.30
CA TRP A 378 7.28 -0.16 -30.99
C TRP A 378 7.98 -0.78 -32.20
N THR A 379 7.39 -0.71 -33.40
CA THR A 379 7.90 -1.42 -34.57
C THR A 379 8.04 -0.60 -35.85
N LYS A 380 7.17 0.40 -36.12
CA LYS A 380 7.17 1.16 -37.39
C LYS A 380 7.72 2.59 -37.24
N ASN A 381 7.26 3.32 -36.22
CA ASN A 381 7.72 4.70 -35.93
C ASN A 381 8.47 4.70 -34.61
N ILE A 382 9.65 4.09 -34.61
CA ILE A 382 10.43 3.90 -33.38
C ILE A 382 10.95 5.25 -32.90
N VAL A 383 10.48 5.69 -31.76
CA VAL A 383 11.02 6.86 -31.05
C VAL A 383 12.11 6.38 -30.07
N LEU A 384 13.28 6.98 -30.14
CA LEU A 384 14.37 6.69 -29.22
C LEU A 384 14.29 7.63 -28.01
N TYR A 385 13.96 7.10 -26.85
CA TYR A 385 13.92 7.88 -25.62
C TYR A 385 15.30 7.95 -24.98
N PRO A 386 15.72 9.15 -24.50
CA PRO A 386 17.02 9.32 -23.84
C PRO A 386 17.24 8.35 -22.67
N CYS A 387 16.18 8.09 -21.88
CA CYS A 387 16.30 7.15 -20.76
C CYS A 387 16.66 5.73 -21.24
N VAL A 388 16.05 5.24 -22.31
CA VAL A 388 16.30 3.88 -22.81
C VAL A 388 17.72 3.74 -23.33
N THR A 389 18.23 4.76 -24.04
CA THR A 389 19.55 4.69 -24.66
C THR A 389 20.72 4.97 -23.73
N SER A 390 20.51 5.74 -22.62
CA SER A 390 21.61 6.27 -21.86
C SER A 390 21.54 6.12 -20.32
N SER A 391 20.38 5.80 -19.73
CA SER A 391 20.26 5.76 -18.26
C SER A 391 19.58 4.51 -17.70
N LEU A 392 18.70 3.83 -18.44
CA LEU A 392 17.95 2.67 -17.98
C LEU A 392 18.87 1.44 -17.82
N ARG A 393 19.03 0.98 -16.60
CA ARG A 393 19.93 -0.14 -16.23
C ARG A 393 19.19 -1.40 -15.86
N VAL A 394 18.04 -1.27 -15.19
CA VAL A 394 17.29 -2.40 -14.65
C VAL A 394 15.84 -2.36 -15.12
N VAL A 395 15.35 -3.48 -15.60
CA VAL A 395 13.94 -3.68 -15.94
C VAL A 395 13.42 -4.90 -15.19
N ASN A 396 12.38 -4.71 -14.38
CA ASN A 396 11.68 -5.77 -13.67
C ASN A 396 10.26 -5.92 -14.24
N VAL A 397 9.87 -7.13 -14.61
CA VAL A 397 8.52 -7.44 -15.09
C VAL A 397 7.92 -8.51 -14.18
N ARG A 398 6.88 -8.14 -13.44
CA ARG A 398 6.15 -9.05 -12.56
C ARG A 398 4.82 -9.43 -13.19
N GLY A 399 4.42 -10.70 -13.05
CA GLY A 399 3.21 -11.21 -13.71
C GLY A 399 3.37 -11.46 -15.21
N PHE A 400 4.60 -11.71 -15.68
CA PHE A 400 4.92 -11.92 -17.09
C PHE A 400 4.19 -13.15 -17.66
N LYS A 401 3.46 -12.97 -18.75
CA LYS A 401 2.74 -14.01 -19.52
C LYS A 401 3.33 -14.21 -20.91
N GLY A 402 4.20 -13.31 -21.36
CA GLY A 402 4.84 -13.33 -22.67
C GLY A 402 3.84 -13.14 -23.81
N THR A 403 2.88 -12.25 -23.63
CA THR A 403 1.95 -11.83 -24.70
C THR A 403 2.69 -11.11 -25.80
N MET A 404 2.07 -10.97 -26.97
CA MET A 404 2.69 -10.25 -28.11
C MET A 404 3.03 -8.80 -27.74
N THR A 405 2.19 -8.18 -26.94
CA THR A 405 2.35 -6.79 -26.47
C THR A 405 3.54 -6.64 -25.52
N GLU A 406 3.65 -7.52 -24.53
CA GLU A 406 4.80 -7.60 -23.63
C GLU A 406 6.10 -7.84 -24.41
N ALA A 407 6.08 -8.84 -25.30
CA ALA A 407 7.25 -9.20 -26.10
C ALA A 407 7.75 -8.07 -27.00
N ARG A 408 6.85 -7.31 -27.65
CA ARG A 408 7.20 -6.16 -28.50
C ARG A 408 7.86 -5.04 -27.69
N PHE A 409 7.27 -4.70 -26.54
CA PHE A 409 7.82 -3.66 -25.68
C PHE A 409 9.19 -4.07 -25.12
N LEU A 410 9.33 -5.29 -24.63
CA LEU A 410 10.60 -5.78 -24.09
C LEU A 410 11.66 -5.91 -25.20
N ASN A 411 11.29 -6.33 -26.41
CA ASN A 411 12.21 -6.34 -27.54
C ASN A 411 12.72 -4.92 -27.87
N TYR A 412 11.85 -3.91 -27.81
CA TYR A 412 12.27 -2.52 -27.96
C TYR A 412 13.31 -2.13 -26.91
N LEU A 413 13.08 -2.43 -25.63
CA LEU A 413 14.03 -2.12 -24.56
C LEU A 413 15.36 -2.88 -24.71
N ILE A 414 15.33 -4.16 -25.08
CA ILE A 414 16.53 -4.99 -25.28
C ILE A 414 17.34 -4.48 -26.48
N PHE A 415 16.66 -4.07 -27.56
CA PHE A 415 17.30 -3.69 -28.83
C PHE A 415 17.90 -2.29 -28.79
N PHE A 416 17.33 -1.36 -27.99
CA PHE A 416 17.79 0.03 -27.91
C PHE A 416 18.43 0.40 -26.56
N GLY A 417 18.35 -0.47 -25.58
CA GLY A 417 18.90 -0.24 -24.23
C GLY A 417 20.40 -0.46 -24.17
N ASN A 418 21.19 0.54 -24.59
CA ASN A 418 22.65 0.42 -24.68
C ASN A 418 23.35 0.20 -23.34
N VAL A 419 22.74 0.68 -22.26
CA VAL A 419 23.28 0.61 -20.88
C VAL A 419 22.50 -0.36 -20.00
N LEU A 420 21.53 -1.12 -20.57
CA LEU A 420 20.70 -2.06 -19.84
C LEU A 420 21.57 -3.22 -19.32
N GLN A 421 21.48 -3.50 -18.02
CA GLN A 421 22.30 -4.48 -17.31
C GLN A 421 21.46 -5.70 -16.90
N GLU A 422 20.24 -5.47 -16.45
CA GLU A 422 19.37 -6.51 -15.91
C GLU A 422 17.95 -6.43 -16.49
N LEU A 423 17.44 -7.57 -16.92
CA LEU A 423 16.04 -7.79 -17.22
C LEU A 423 15.55 -8.98 -16.40
N ASN A 424 14.71 -8.71 -15.42
CA ASN A 424 14.18 -9.71 -14.49
C ASN A 424 12.71 -10.01 -14.81
N LEU A 425 12.41 -11.25 -15.21
CA LEU A 425 11.07 -11.69 -15.57
C LEU A 425 10.52 -12.60 -14.47
N TYR A 426 9.53 -12.13 -13.73
CA TYR A 426 8.80 -12.92 -12.74
C TYR A 426 7.51 -13.41 -13.40
N LEU A 427 7.42 -14.73 -13.60
CA LEU A 427 6.31 -15.34 -14.33
C LEU A 427 5.01 -15.24 -13.54
N SER A 428 3.89 -15.15 -14.26
CA SER A 428 2.56 -15.25 -13.66
C SER A 428 2.28 -16.70 -13.26
N ASP A 429 1.62 -16.87 -12.11
CA ASP A 429 1.09 -18.20 -11.69
C ASP A 429 -0.37 -18.40 -12.16
N GLU A 430 -1.01 -17.38 -12.73
CA GLU A 430 -2.36 -17.46 -13.24
C GLU A 430 -2.43 -18.22 -14.56
N VAL A 431 -3.50 -18.97 -14.76
CA VAL A 431 -3.84 -19.57 -16.06
C VAL A 431 -4.65 -18.55 -16.87
N ASP A 432 -4.27 -18.30 -18.13
CA ASP A 432 -5.01 -17.37 -18.97
C ASP A 432 -6.27 -18.01 -19.59
N GLU A 433 -7.11 -17.18 -20.23
CA GLU A 433 -8.36 -17.61 -20.85
C GLU A 433 -8.17 -18.68 -21.94
N ASN A 434 -6.96 -18.80 -22.51
CA ASN A 434 -6.60 -19.78 -23.54
C ASN A 434 -5.94 -21.04 -22.94
N GLY A 435 -5.87 -21.16 -21.62
CA GLY A 435 -5.27 -22.28 -20.92
C GLY A 435 -3.73 -22.24 -20.85
N ALA A 436 -3.09 -21.13 -21.25
CA ALA A 436 -1.66 -20.97 -21.05
C ALA A 436 -1.34 -20.77 -19.56
N ASN A 437 -0.30 -21.46 -19.12
CA ASN A 437 0.12 -21.54 -17.73
C ASN A 437 1.59 -21.14 -17.59
N ARG A 438 2.11 -21.23 -16.36
CA ARG A 438 3.50 -20.89 -16.02
C ARG A 438 4.53 -21.59 -16.93
N GLU A 439 4.32 -22.84 -17.35
CA GLU A 439 5.23 -23.56 -18.24
C GLU A 439 5.24 -22.93 -19.65
N THR A 440 4.08 -22.57 -20.16
CA THR A 440 3.95 -21.83 -21.41
C THR A 440 4.66 -20.47 -21.33
N TYR A 441 4.51 -19.77 -20.21
CA TYR A 441 5.14 -18.45 -19.98
C TYR A 441 6.65 -18.57 -19.88
N LEU A 442 7.16 -19.65 -19.23
CA LEU A 442 8.59 -19.97 -19.19
C LEU A 442 9.17 -20.15 -20.61
N GLY A 443 8.50 -20.92 -21.46
CA GLY A 443 8.91 -21.10 -22.85
C GLY A 443 8.96 -19.78 -23.65
N ARG A 444 8.00 -18.88 -23.40
CA ARG A 444 7.99 -17.55 -24.03
C ARG A 444 9.13 -16.66 -23.47
N ALA A 445 9.38 -16.68 -22.16
CA ALA A 445 10.47 -15.94 -21.54
C ALA A 445 11.86 -16.38 -22.04
N GLN A 446 12.08 -17.69 -22.20
CA GLN A 446 13.33 -18.25 -22.75
C GLN A 446 13.61 -17.76 -24.18
N ARG A 447 12.58 -17.55 -25.02
CA ARG A 447 12.75 -16.96 -26.35
C ARG A 447 13.28 -15.53 -26.30
N MET A 448 12.98 -14.77 -25.25
CA MET A 448 13.49 -13.40 -25.08
C MET A 448 15.01 -13.37 -24.91
N GLN A 449 15.62 -14.43 -24.40
CA GLN A 449 17.08 -14.52 -24.29
C GLN A 449 17.78 -14.57 -25.65
N GLN A 450 17.05 -14.88 -26.71
CA GLN A 450 17.56 -14.95 -28.08
C GLN A 450 17.45 -13.60 -28.84
N PHE A 451 16.81 -12.59 -28.24
CA PHE A 451 16.67 -11.29 -28.90
C PHE A 451 18.02 -10.59 -29.05
N LYS A 452 18.16 -9.84 -30.16
CA LYS A 452 19.36 -9.04 -30.41
C LYS A 452 19.49 -7.95 -29.36
N ARG A 453 20.60 -7.93 -28.64
CA ARG A 453 20.88 -7.02 -27.54
C ARG A 453 21.71 -5.85 -27.99
N ALA A 454 21.37 -4.63 -27.57
CA ALA A 454 22.24 -3.46 -27.71
C ALA A 454 23.36 -3.47 -26.65
N SER A 455 23.02 -3.81 -25.40
CA SER A 455 24.00 -3.91 -24.31
C SER A 455 24.66 -5.29 -24.28
N VAL A 456 25.97 -5.32 -24.27
CA VAL A 456 26.77 -6.55 -24.12
C VAL A 456 26.73 -7.12 -22.67
N ASN A 457 26.38 -6.24 -21.71
CA ASN A 457 26.34 -6.59 -20.28
C ASN A 457 24.95 -7.02 -19.82
N LEU A 458 23.96 -7.12 -20.71
CA LEU A 458 22.59 -7.46 -20.34
C LEU A 458 22.49 -8.91 -19.87
N SER A 459 22.06 -9.10 -18.64
CA SER A 459 21.61 -10.36 -18.07
C SER A 459 20.09 -10.45 -18.09
N ILE A 460 19.52 -11.58 -18.52
CA ILE A 460 18.08 -11.85 -18.50
C ILE A 460 17.84 -13.01 -17.56
N SER A 461 17.18 -12.72 -16.42
CA SER A 461 16.85 -13.69 -15.37
C SER A 461 15.35 -14.00 -15.39
N ILE A 462 14.99 -15.26 -15.17
CA ILE A 462 13.59 -15.74 -15.19
C ILE A 462 13.32 -16.43 -13.84
N TYR A 463 12.25 -16.01 -13.17
CA TYR A 463 11.86 -16.45 -11.84
C TYR A 463 10.46 -17.07 -11.81
#